data_d3847366265704b6141aebf75730a1b6
#
_entry.id   d3847366265704b6141aebf75730a1b6
#
_cell.length_a   1.000
_cell.length_b   1.000
_cell.length_c   1.000
_cell.angle_alpha   90.00
_cell.angle_beta   90.00
_cell.angle_gamma   90.00
#
_symmetry.space_group_name_H-M   'P 1'
#
loop_
_entity.id
_entity.type
_entity.pdbx_description
1 polymer ?
#
loop_
_entity_poly.entity_id
_entity_poly.type
_entity_poly.pdbx_seq_one_letter_code
_entity_poly.pdbx_strand_id
1 'polypeptide(L)'
;MTKLIPMYNRYGISGPGERVMSTSLFRVASISKVLTTIGIMKLVEDGRLKLDSYVFGPKGLLPEYRVQQRNKNIRKVTVRHLLQHSGGWDREISGDAVFYKLDERLFTGKLKSLEPTSSEALVHFMMRKKLDFVPGKRHAYSNFGYLVLGLVIEQVTGMHYHEYISSILQKFSISGLKIGFATKEFLHFQEVEYFNNRDPQVLPSVLPQQGLVQPQYGSFFMETTGSYGGWVASAGDLVKILDSLNHSLSGPHILNADSVAAMLERPAYELGDTWYGLGLDTEDGGQTYGHTGVMEGTSATLYHFWNGFTWAFLLNSWSKDMDLNGLIKYALSTLYAQPDKYCVHMKSSDEEYFITSLNNTQCVRIFLSHDLFYTYSESMKEKGFIMTSINSMSHLEQVFFNVICDRNESECDWCFYTDVHAKDLDDYMTKIQQNGFFISLLESYVFCNEILHILVAKTGDPISQRVVYTENLVFHEKIKEVYYSEGYILKSQSVVEAQGIIAVSSIYDLRQNTIPKVISWLNISVENFLYELNRQTKQNHGLIYVKFYTGKDLPKVSAVWCSDDNSVVLQRHDVSRYGFLYEMKESMRKNVLVKFVNSYIDDGVVYFAAVWEKPKESKTD
;
A
#
# COMPACT_ATOMS: atom_id res chain seq x y z
N MET A 1 -10.22 -23.50 -15.85
CA MET A 1 -9.51 -22.63 -14.89
C MET A 1 -9.51 -21.23 -15.49
N THR A 2 -10.38 -20.37 -15.03
CA THR A 2 -10.41 -18.96 -15.46
C THR A 2 -9.32 -18.23 -14.68
N LYS A 3 -8.24 -17.87 -15.36
CA LYS A 3 -7.13 -17.12 -14.75
C LYS A 3 -7.57 -15.67 -14.62
N LEU A 4 -7.69 -15.16 -13.38
CA LEU A 4 -7.89 -13.74 -13.13
C LEU A 4 -6.70 -12.97 -13.70
N ILE A 5 -6.93 -12.10 -14.66
CA ILE A 5 -5.93 -11.18 -15.20
C ILE A 5 -6.34 -9.78 -14.74
N PRO A 6 -5.72 -9.24 -13.67
CA PRO A 6 -6.01 -7.89 -13.24
C PRO A 6 -5.52 -6.89 -14.29
N MET A 7 -6.41 -6.00 -14.73
CA MET A 7 -6.08 -4.89 -15.62
C MET A 7 -6.16 -3.58 -14.84
N TYR A 8 -5.09 -2.78 -14.86
CA TYR A 8 -5.04 -1.49 -14.19
C TYR A 8 -4.77 -0.38 -15.22
N ASN A 9 -5.65 0.61 -15.27
CA ASN A 9 -5.42 1.87 -15.98
C ASN A 9 -5.28 3.00 -14.97
N ARG A 10 -4.26 3.84 -15.12
CA ARG A 10 -3.92 4.91 -14.19
C ARG A 10 -3.77 6.20 -14.94
N TYR A 11 -4.53 7.20 -14.50
CA TYR A 11 -4.49 8.54 -15.06
C TYR A 11 -4.42 9.55 -13.92
N GLY A 12 -3.64 10.62 -14.12
CA GLY A 12 -3.60 11.74 -13.19
C GLY A 12 -2.42 11.74 -12.23
N ILE A 13 -2.51 12.62 -11.26
CA ILE A 13 -1.51 12.93 -10.26
C ILE A 13 -2.05 12.58 -8.87
N SER A 14 -1.24 11.91 -8.06
CA SER A 14 -1.55 11.62 -6.66
C SER A 14 -1.32 12.84 -5.75
N GLY A 15 -0.39 13.71 -6.14
CA GLY A 15 0.00 14.95 -5.47
C GLY A 15 0.91 15.77 -6.38
N PRO A 16 1.48 16.90 -5.92
CA PRO A 16 2.37 17.73 -6.73
C PRO A 16 3.57 16.94 -7.25
N GLY A 17 3.56 16.62 -8.55
CA GLY A 17 4.66 15.92 -9.22
C GLY A 17 4.62 14.39 -9.16
N GLU A 18 3.64 13.77 -8.52
CA GLU A 18 3.54 12.32 -8.40
C GLU A 18 2.40 11.72 -9.24
N ARG A 19 2.67 10.58 -9.87
CA ARG A 19 1.64 9.80 -10.58
C ARG A 19 0.91 8.84 -9.65
N VAL A 20 -0.36 8.63 -9.92
CA VAL A 20 -1.15 7.57 -9.31
C VAL A 20 -0.54 6.20 -9.66
N MET A 21 -0.44 5.32 -8.67
CA MET A 21 0.10 3.96 -8.79
C MET A 21 -0.98 2.91 -8.52
N SER A 22 -0.76 1.65 -8.91
CA SER A 22 -1.69 0.55 -8.56
C SER A 22 -1.81 0.33 -7.06
N THR A 23 -0.76 0.71 -6.33
CA THR A 23 -0.68 0.65 -4.87
C THR A 23 -1.11 1.94 -4.19
N SER A 24 -1.44 3.00 -4.95
CA SER A 24 -1.91 4.26 -4.36
C SER A 24 -3.21 4.02 -3.60
N LEU A 25 -3.26 4.58 -2.40
CA LEU A 25 -4.41 4.49 -1.52
C LEU A 25 -5.34 5.68 -1.75
N PHE A 26 -6.62 5.39 -1.81
CA PHE A 26 -7.68 6.38 -1.96
C PHE A 26 -8.70 6.22 -0.84
N ARG A 27 -9.28 7.31 -0.37
CA ARG A 27 -10.50 7.23 0.43
C ARG A 27 -11.57 6.52 -0.40
N VAL A 28 -12.21 5.53 0.19
CA VAL A 28 -13.21 4.72 -0.51
C VAL A 28 -14.64 5.06 -0.10
N ALA A 29 -14.78 6.00 0.82
CA ALA A 29 -16.07 6.47 1.33
C ALA A 29 -17.01 5.30 1.65
N SER A 30 -18.23 5.33 1.15
CA SER A 30 -19.27 4.34 1.48
C SER A 30 -18.96 2.91 1.05
N ILE A 31 -17.95 2.64 0.21
CA ILE A 31 -17.46 1.27 -0.03
C ILE A 31 -16.99 0.62 1.30
N SER A 32 -16.61 1.42 2.30
CA SER A 32 -16.33 0.95 3.67
C SER A 32 -17.45 0.10 4.27
N LYS A 33 -18.70 0.30 3.83
CA LYS A 33 -19.86 -0.48 4.30
C LYS A 33 -19.78 -1.96 3.88
N VAL A 34 -19.17 -2.24 2.74
CA VAL A 34 -18.91 -3.62 2.29
C VAL A 34 -18.02 -4.34 3.32
N LEU A 35 -16.98 -3.67 3.81
CA LEU A 35 -16.07 -4.22 4.82
C LEU A 35 -16.80 -4.49 6.14
N THR A 36 -17.64 -3.54 6.58
CA THR A 36 -18.46 -3.69 7.78
C THR A 36 -19.42 -4.88 7.65
N THR A 37 -20.04 -5.01 6.48
CA THR A 37 -20.93 -6.15 6.20
C THR A 37 -20.18 -7.47 6.22
N ILE A 38 -19.01 -7.57 5.63
CA ILE A 38 -18.15 -8.76 5.70
C ILE A 38 -17.85 -9.09 7.17
N GLY A 39 -17.48 -8.10 7.97
CA GLY A 39 -17.23 -8.29 9.40
C GLY A 39 -18.45 -8.84 10.16
N ILE A 40 -19.64 -8.29 9.93
CA ILE A 40 -20.89 -8.79 10.51
C ILE A 40 -21.22 -10.20 10.02
N MET A 41 -21.12 -10.46 8.72
CA MET A 41 -21.41 -11.78 8.16
C MET A 41 -20.44 -12.83 8.68
N LYS A 42 -19.20 -12.47 8.93
CA LYS A 42 -18.24 -13.38 9.57
C LYS A 42 -18.64 -13.75 10.99
N LEU A 43 -19.15 -12.80 11.78
CA LEU A 43 -19.70 -13.09 13.10
C LEU A 43 -20.97 -13.95 13.03
N VAL A 44 -21.75 -13.83 11.97
CA VAL A 44 -22.91 -14.70 11.72
C VAL A 44 -22.45 -16.14 11.40
N GLU A 45 -21.46 -16.32 10.54
CA GLU A 45 -20.86 -17.63 10.22
C GLU A 45 -20.27 -18.31 11.45
N ASP A 46 -19.61 -17.53 12.31
CA ASP A 46 -19.00 -18.01 13.55
C ASP A 46 -20.05 -18.30 14.66
N GLY A 47 -21.34 -18.09 14.37
CA GLY A 47 -22.45 -18.31 15.33
C GLY A 47 -22.50 -17.31 16.50
N ARG A 48 -21.71 -16.24 16.44
CA ARG A 48 -21.60 -15.20 17.48
C ARG A 48 -22.68 -14.14 17.38
N LEU A 49 -23.35 -14.05 16.23
CA LEU A 49 -24.37 -13.06 15.91
C LEU A 49 -25.45 -13.68 15.02
N LYS A 50 -26.68 -13.16 15.09
CA LYS A 50 -27.76 -13.49 14.15
C LYS A 50 -28.22 -12.21 13.46
N LEU A 51 -28.54 -12.28 12.17
CA LEU A 51 -29.05 -11.13 11.41
C LEU A 51 -30.30 -10.51 12.04
N ASP A 52 -31.14 -11.34 12.65
CA ASP A 52 -32.39 -10.90 13.28
C ASP A 52 -32.24 -10.58 14.79
N SER A 53 -30.99 -10.57 15.31
CA SER A 53 -30.74 -10.09 16.67
C SER A 53 -31.13 -8.62 16.81
N TYR A 54 -31.85 -8.31 17.87
CA TYR A 54 -32.18 -6.92 18.22
C TYR A 54 -30.91 -6.16 18.62
N VAL A 55 -30.79 -4.91 18.16
CA VAL A 55 -29.62 -4.08 18.46
C VAL A 55 -29.78 -3.34 19.79
N PHE A 56 -30.98 -2.78 20.05
CA PHE A 56 -31.23 -1.92 21.21
C PHE A 56 -32.24 -2.53 22.18
N GLY A 57 -32.16 -2.10 23.43
CA GLY A 57 -33.05 -2.52 24.50
C GLY A 57 -32.45 -3.61 25.39
N PRO A 58 -33.16 -4.05 26.44
CA PRO A 58 -32.59 -4.91 27.51
C PRO A 58 -32.08 -6.28 27.03
N LYS A 59 -32.57 -6.75 25.89
CA LYS A 59 -32.15 -8.01 25.23
C LYS A 59 -31.38 -7.75 23.92
N GLY A 60 -31.04 -6.50 23.63
CA GLY A 60 -30.30 -6.11 22.45
C GLY A 60 -28.78 -6.31 22.61
N LEU A 61 -28.06 -6.19 21.51
CA LEU A 61 -26.59 -6.30 21.47
C LEU A 61 -25.92 -5.13 22.16
N LEU A 62 -26.56 -3.95 22.18
CA LEU A 62 -26.07 -2.69 22.76
C LEU A 62 -27.05 -2.22 23.87
N PRO A 63 -27.16 -2.96 24.98
CA PRO A 63 -28.18 -2.70 26.05
C PRO A 63 -27.89 -1.41 26.82
N GLU A 64 -26.67 -0.90 26.81
CA GLU A 64 -26.24 0.33 27.48
C GLU A 64 -26.90 1.59 26.89
N TYR A 65 -27.30 1.57 25.62
CA TYR A 65 -28.02 2.69 25.01
C TYR A 65 -29.51 2.66 25.37
N ARG A 66 -29.87 3.45 26.38
CA ARG A 66 -31.23 3.50 26.91
C ARG A 66 -32.23 4.10 25.94
N VAL A 67 -33.16 3.29 25.46
CA VAL A 67 -34.27 3.70 24.59
C VAL A 67 -35.37 4.38 25.40
N GLN A 68 -35.72 5.62 25.09
CA GLN A 68 -36.86 6.30 25.76
C GLN A 68 -38.20 5.62 25.45
N GLN A 69 -39.16 5.67 26.41
CA GLN A 69 -40.47 5.01 26.25
C GLN A 69 -41.25 5.46 25.01
N ARG A 70 -41.13 6.72 24.62
CA ARG A 70 -41.80 7.27 23.42
C ARG A 70 -41.23 6.72 22.10
N ASN A 71 -40.12 5.99 22.12
CA ASN A 71 -39.40 5.48 20.98
C ASN A 71 -39.37 3.95 20.87
N LYS A 72 -40.47 3.29 21.26
CA LYS A 72 -40.55 1.82 21.34
C LYS A 72 -40.11 1.09 20.07
N ASN A 73 -40.28 1.70 18.89
CA ASN A 73 -39.90 1.08 17.63
C ASN A 73 -38.38 0.91 17.45
N ILE A 74 -37.54 1.70 18.12
CA ILE A 74 -36.06 1.50 18.09
C ILE A 74 -35.69 0.10 18.63
N ARG A 75 -36.45 -0.44 19.57
CA ARG A 75 -36.23 -1.79 20.12
C ARG A 75 -36.51 -2.92 19.11
N LYS A 76 -37.14 -2.59 17.96
CA LYS A 76 -37.41 -3.55 16.89
C LYS A 76 -36.31 -3.54 15.84
N VAL A 77 -35.32 -2.63 15.94
CA VAL A 77 -34.20 -2.57 15.02
C VAL A 77 -33.34 -3.81 15.20
N THR A 78 -33.13 -4.55 14.12
CA THR A 78 -32.24 -5.71 14.04
C THR A 78 -30.97 -5.38 13.26
N VAL A 79 -29.97 -6.26 13.34
CA VAL A 79 -28.74 -6.17 12.54
C VAL A 79 -29.07 -6.14 11.04
N ARG A 80 -30.00 -7.00 10.59
CA ARG A 80 -30.49 -7.01 9.20
C ARG A 80 -31.04 -5.65 8.77
N HIS A 81 -31.85 -5.02 9.61
CA HIS A 81 -32.41 -3.69 9.31
C HIS A 81 -31.31 -2.62 9.14
N LEU A 82 -30.24 -2.69 9.91
CA LEU A 82 -29.12 -1.75 9.76
C LEU A 82 -28.34 -2.00 8.47
N LEU A 83 -28.05 -3.26 8.15
CA LEU A 83 -27.34 -3.65 6.93
C LEU A 83 -28.12 -3.26 5.65
N GLN A 84 -29.46 -3.34 5.68
CA GLN A 84 -30.36 -3.04 4.55
C GLN A 84 -30.83 -1.59 4.51
N HIS A 85 -30.29 -0.68 5.32
CA HIS A 85 -30.78 0.68 5.44
C HIS A 85 -32.29 0.80 5.71
N SER A 86 -32.84 -0.14 6.46
CA SER A 86 -34.28 -0.17 6.85
C SER A 86 -34.50 0.03 8.34
N GLY A 87 -33.52 0.61 9.05
CA GLY A 87 -33.54 0.80 10.52
C GLY A 87 -34.52 1.86 11.02
N GLY A 88 -35.05 2.70 10.15
CA GLY A 88 -36.06 3.70 10.52
C GLY A 88 -35.56 5.15 10.54
N TRP A 89 -34.31 5.41 10.18
CA TRP A 89 -33.75 6.74 10.02
C TRP A 89 -33.71 7.10 8.52
N ASP A 90 -34.21 8.27 8.19
CA ASP A 90 -34.28 8.78 6.81
C ASP A 90 -33.60 10.14 6.73
N ARG A 91 -32.45 10.17 6.03
CA ARG A 91 -31.66 11.40 5.90
C ARG A 91 -32.38 12.50 5.11
N GLU A 92 -33.33 12.17 4.25
CA GLU A 92 -34.11 13.15 3.48
C GLU A 92 -35.18 13.83 4.36
N ILE A 93 -35.59 13.17 5.45
CA ILE A 93 -36.58 13.70 6.41
C ILE A 93 -35.88 14.39 7.59
N SER A 94 -34.95 13.69 8.25
CA SER A 94 -34.34 14.15 9.50
C SER A 94 -32.90 14.61 9.34
N GLY A 95 -32.31 14.53 8.15
CA GLY A 95 -30.89 14.76 7.89
C GLY A 95 -30.03 13.56 8.28
N ASP A 96 -28.79 13.52 7.80
CA ASP A 96 -27.88 12.46 8.15
C ASP A 96 -27.23 12.74 9.51
N ALA A 97 -27.50 11.87 10.47
CA ALA A 97 -27.11 12.06 11.85
C ALA A 97 -25.59 12.17 12.07
N VAL A 98 -24.77 11.51 11.24
CA VAL A 98 -23.32 11.54 11.38
C VAL A 98 -22.69 12.90 11.05
N PHE A 99 -23.44 13.78 10.37
CA PHE A 99 -23.01 15.16 10.11
C PHE A 99 -23.58 16.18 11.08
N TYR A 100 -24.32 15.73 12.12
CA TYR A 100 -24.82 16.65 13.12
C TYR A 100 -23.66 17.23 13.93
N LYS A 101 -23.56 18.53 13.95
CA LYS A 101 -22.74 19.24 14.92
C LYS A 101 -23.51 19.24 16.25
N LEU A 102 -23.20 18.26 17.09
CA LEU A 102 -23.81 18.17 18.41
C LEU A 102 -23.19 19.23 19.31
N ASP A 103 -24.03 20.12 19.85
CA ASP A 103 -23.63 20.92 20.99
C ASP A 103 -23.62 20.00 22.22
N GLU A 104 -22.43 19.57 22.64
CA GLU A 104 -22.25 18.66 23.77
C GLU A 104 -22.85 19.18 25.07
N ARG A 105 -23.07 20.51 25.22
CA ARG A 105 -23.79 21.11 26.35
C ARG A 105 -25.17 20.49 26.57
N LEU A 106 -25.83 20.03 25.50
CA LEU A 106 -27.15 19.43 25.57
C LEU A 106 -27.16 17.99 26.12
N PHE A 107 -26.00 17.33 26.21
CA PHE A 107 -25.92 15.90 26.53
C PHE A 107 -25.16 15.60 27.82
N THR A 108 -24.10 16.31 28.12
CA THR A 108 -23.21 16.02 29.25
C THR A 108 -23.37 16.97 30.40
N GLY A 109 -24.05 18.09 30.21
CA GLY A 109 -24.13 19.17 31.22
C GLY A 109 -22.76 19.82 31.56
N LYS A 110 -21.68 19.37 30.90
CA LYS A 110 -20.32 19.86 31.08
C LYS A 110 -19.87 20.61 29.84
N LEU A 111 -19.34 21.79 30.04
CA LEU A 111 -18.68 22.59 29.02
C LEU A 111 -17.34 21.96 28.69
N LYS A 112 -17.06 21.86 27.40
CA LYS A 112 -15.75 21.66 26.78
C LYS A 112 -15.21 20.23 26.79
N SER A 113 -15.62 19.43 25.82
CA SER A 113 -14.60 18.68 25.13
C SER A 113 -14.24 19.44 23.83
N LEU A 114 -12.96 19.63 23.60
CA LEU A 114 -12.38 20.13 22.34
C LEU A 114 -12.31 18.99 21.31
N GLU A 115 -12.94 17.85 21.59
CA GLU A 115 -12.90 16.65 20.81
C GLU A 115 -14.11 16.53 19.87
N PRO A 116 -13.97 15.91 18.70
CA PRO A 116 -15.08 15.59 17.82
C PRO A 116 -16.12 14.72 18.53
N THR A 117 -17.38 14.82 18.12
CA THR A 117 -18.47 14.04 18.70
C THR A 117 -18.17 12.55 18.58
N SER A 118 -18.11 11.83 19.69
CA SER A 118 -17.88 10.39 19.69
C SER A 118 -19.07 9.63 19.12
N SER A 119 -18.81 8.41 18.60
CA SER A 119 -19.85 7.51 18.08
C SER A 119 -20.91 7.20 19.16
N GLU A 120 -20.46 7.00 20.41
CA GLU A 120 -21.33 6.72 21.56
C GLU A 120 -22.23 7.91 21.87
N ALA A 121 -21.68 9.12 21.88
CA ALA A 121 -22.46 10.34 22.11
C ALA A 121 -23.54 10.53 21.06
N LEU A 122 -23.21 10.25 19.79
CA LEU A 122 -24.15 10.30 18.69
C LEU A 122 -25.27 9.26 18.84
N VAL A 123 -24.96 8.04 19.25
CA VAL A 123 -25.97 7.01 19.50
C VAL A 123 -26.87 7.42 20.66
N HIS A 124 -26.33 7.89 21.78
CA HIS A 124 -27.13 8.42 22.90
C HIS A 124 -28.08 9.53 22.48
N PHE A 125 -27.64 10.41 21.60
CA PHE A 125 -28.49 11.46 21.04
C PHE A 125 -29.63 10.88 20.20
N MET A 126 -29.29 9.96 19.27
CA MET A 126 -30.27 9.37 18.38
C MET A 126 -31.32 8.50 19.10
N MET A 127 -30.96 7.90 20.24
CA MET A 127 -31.92 7.17 21.08
C MET A 127 -33.03 8.08 21.66
N ARG A 128 -32.84 9.37 21.68
CA ARG A 128 -33.84 10.37 22.09
C ARG A 128 -34.74 10.84 20.94
N LYS A 129 -34.32 10.63 19.69
CA LYS A 129 -35.08 11.01 18.50
C LYS A 129 -36.08 9.94 18.10
N LYS A 130 -37.23 10.37 17.58
CA LYS A 130 -38.24 9.46 17.03
C LYS A 130 -37.76 8.94 15.68
N LEU A 131 -38.01 7.68 15.37
CA LEU A 131 -37.75 7.14 14.02
C LEU A 131 -38.70 7.78 13.01
N ASP A 132 -38.22 7.98 11.78
CA ASP A 132 -38.95 8.55 10.66
C ASP A 132 -39.96 7.53 10.08
N PHE A 133 -39.64 6.22 10.21
CA PHE A 133 -40.51 5.12 9.81
C PHE A 133 -40.29 3.87 10.66
N VAL A 134 -41.19 2.89 10.51
CA VAL A 134 -41.11 1.62 11.25
C VAL A 134 -40.00 0.75 10.64
N PRO A 135 -39.05 0.21 11.46
CA PRO A 135 -37.99 -0.66 10.98
C PRO A 135 -38.49 -1.82 10.10
N GLY A 136 -37.76 -2.09 9.00
CA GLY A 136 -38.06 -3.14 8.03
C GLY A 136 -39.21 -2.84 7.06
N LYS A 137 -39.72 -1.60 6.98
CA LYS A 137 -40.84 -1.25 6.11
C LYS A 137 -40.46 -0.63 4.78
N ARG A 138 -39.32 -0.03 4.69
CA ARG A 138 -38.77 0.54 3.45
C ARG A 138 -37.27 0.79 3.57
N HIS A 139 -36.63 1.00 2.45
CA HIS A 139 -35.25 1.46 2.36
C HIS A 139 -35.17 2.98 2.62
N ALA A 140 -34.17 3.41 3.40
CA ALA A 140 -33.74 4.80 3.51
C ALA A 140 -32.26 4.80 3.94
N TYR A 141 -31.38 5.21 3.05
CA TYR A 141 -29.93 5.16 3.28
C TYR A 141 -29.52 5.88 4.57
N SER A 142 -28.74 5.20 5.43
CA SER A 142 -28.38 5.71 6.74
C SER A 142 -26.93 5.37 7.11
N ASN A 143 -26.05 6.37 7.14
CA ASN A 143 -24.69 6.22 7.67
C ASN A 143 -24.70 5.88 9.16
N PHE A 144 -25.68 6.44 9.89
CA PHE A 144 -25.85 6.14 11.32
C PHE A 144 -26.11 4.65 11.58
N GLY A 145 -26.84 3.97 10.70
CA GLY A 145 -27.02 2.51 10.83
C GLY A 145 -25.70 1.75 10.80
N TYR A 146 -24.79 2.13 9.92
CA TYR A 146 -23.46 1.51 9.81
C TYR A 146 -22.48 1.94 10.92
N LEU A 147 -22.61 3.16 11.44
CA LEU A 147 -21.90 3.54 12.66
C LEU A 147 -22.27 2.58 13.80
N VAL A 148 -23.56 2.30 13.97
CA VAL A 148 -24.06 1.36 14.99
C VAL A 148 -23.55 -0.06 14.75
N LEU A 149 -23.46 -0.53 13.49
CA LEU A 149 -22.86 -1.83 13.15
C LEU A 149 -21.39 -1.92 13.56
N GLY A 150 -20.64 -0.83 13.45
CA GLY A 150 -19.26 -0.75 13.98
C GLY A 150 -19.21 -1.03 15.48
N LEU A 151 -20.08 -0.37 16.26
CA LEU A 151 -20.18 -0.60 17.70
C LEU A 151 -20.65 -2.02 18.03
N VAL A 152 -21.54 -2.61 17.22
CA VAL A 152 -21.94 -4.03 17.38
C VAL A 152 -20.75 -4.96 17.20
N ILE A 153 -19.89 -4.72 16.19
CA ILE A 153 -18.66 -5.49 16.00
C ILE A 153 -17.77 -5.39 17.24
N GLU A 154 -17.51 -4.20 17.74
CA GLU A 154 -16.67 -3.99 18.93
C GLU A 154 -17.26 -4.67 20.16
N GLN A 155 -18.55 -4.53 20.40
CA GLN A 155 -19.23 -5.17 21.52
C GLN A 155 -19.16 -6.70 21.46
N VAL A 156 -19.35 -7.30 20.28
CA VAL A 156 -19.36 -8.76 20.12
C VAL A 156 -17.94 -9.32 20.15
N THR A 157 -16.96 -8.60 19.61
CA THR A 157 -15.59 -9.11 19.47
C THR A 157 -14.69 -8.77 20.66
N GLY A 158 -14.93 -7.64 21.32
CA GLY A 158 -14.03 -7.04 22.29
C GLY A 158 -12.79 -6.39 21.66
N MET A 159 -12.74 -6.28 20.35
CA MET A 159 -11.66 -5.66 19.58
C MET A 159 -12.13 -4.31 19.03
N HIS A 160 -11.19 -3.41 18.72
CA HIS A 160 -11.53 -2.24 17.94
C HIS A 160 -11.99 -2.64 16.54
N TYR A 161 -12.96 -1.89 16.00
CA TYR A 161 -13.58 -2.19 14.70
C TYR A 161 -12.55 -2.45 13.60
N HIS A 162 -11.58 -1.55 13.44
CA HIS A 162 -10.58 -1.64 12.38
C HIS A 162 -9.62 -2.83 12.55
N GLU A 163 -9.27 -3.18 13.79
CA GLU A 163 -8.43 -4.35 14.09
C GLU A 163 -9.14 -5.64 13.70
N TYR A 164 -10.43 -5.75 14.04
CA TYR A 164 -11.21 -6.92 13.67
C TYR A 164 -11.32 -7.09 12.16
N ILE A 165 -11.67 -6.03 11.42
CA ILE A 165 -11.75 -6.08 9.95
C ILE A 165 -10.38 -6.44 9.35
N SER A 166 -9.31 -5.78 9.79
CA SER A 166 -7.94 -6.07 9.32
C SER A 166 -7.55 -7.54 9.59
N SER A 167 -7.92 -8.10 10.74
CA SER A 167 -7.63 -9.51 11.08
C SER A 167 -8.30 -10.51 10.14
N ILE A 168 -9.48 -10.16 9.61
CA ILE A 168 -10.14 -10.97 8.57
C ILE A 168 -9.38 -10.87 7.26
N LEU A 169 -9.11 -9.66 6.79
CA LEU A 169 -8.50 -9.39 5.47
C LEU A 169 -7.08 -9.93 5.35
N GLN A 170 -6.27 -9.87 6.41
CA GLN A 170 -4.91 -10.41 6.45
C GLN A 170 -4.84 -11.90 6.11
N LYS A 171 -5.85 -12.70 6.52
CA LYS A 171 -5.93 -14.13 6.19
C LYS A 171 -6.05 -14.39 4.68
N PHE A 172 -6.39 -13.36 3.90
CA PHE A 172 -6.56 -13.40 2.45
C PHE A 172 -5.46 -12.58 1.72
N SER A 173 -4.36 -12.30 2.41
CA SER A 173 -3.25 -11.49 1.89
C SER A 173 -3.68 -10.10 1.40
N ILE A 174 -4.63 -9.49 2.10
CA ILE A 174 -5.12 -8.13 1.86
C ILE A 174 -4.76 -7.30 3.09
N SER A 175 -3.65 -6.58 3.03
CA SER A 175 -3.09 -5.80 4.14
C SER A 175 -2.97 -4.30 3.86
N GLY A 176 -3.26 -3.88 2.61
CA GLY A 176 -3.09 -2.48 2.19
C GLY A 176 -4.14 -1.50 2.73
N LEU A 177 -5.27 -1.99 3.28
CA LEU A 177 -6.34 -1.13 3.77
C LEU A 177 -6.00 -0.50 5.13
N LYS A 178 -6.34 0.78 5.28
CA LYS A 178 -6.12 1.54 6.52
C LYS A 178 -7.30 2.47 6.82
N ILE A 179 -7.43 2.91 8.07
CA ILE A 179 -8.34 4.01 8.40
C ILE A 179 -7.67 5.32 7.98
N GLY A 180 -8.38 6.15 7.24
CA GLY A 180 -7.89 7.46 6.79
C GLY A 180 -7.86 8.48 7.92
N PHE A 181 -7.15 9.59 7.69
CA PHE A 181 -7.04 10.71 8.61
C PHE A 181 -7.77 11.94 8.07
N ALA A 182 -8.23 12.79 8.99
CA ALA A 182 -8.98 14.00 8.65
C ALA A 182 -8.12 15.05 7.96
N THR A 183 -6.84 15.17 8.29
CA THR A 183 -5.96 16.26 7.84
C THR A 183 -4.91 15.78 6.84
N LYS A 184 -4.41 16.72 6.04
CA LYS A 184 -3.43 16.43 4.98
C LYS A 184 -2.10 15.91 5.53
N GLU A 185 -1.67 16.42 6.68
CA GLU A 185 -0.40 16.11 7.32
C GLU A 185 -0.28 14.65 7.76
N PHE A 186 -1.43 13.98 7.97
CA PHE A 186 -1.48 12.60 8.42
C PHE A 186 -1.88 11.59 7.31
N LEU A 187 -1.92 12.02 6.05
CA LEU A 187 -2.14 11.10 4.94
C LEU A 187 -1.12 9.97 4.97
N HIS A 188 -1.58 8.75 4.70
CA HIS A 188 -0.68 7.61 4.60
C HIS A 188 0.32 7.77 3.44
N PHE A 189 1.50 7.23 3.58
CA PHE A 189 2.61 7.34 2.61
C PHE A 189 2.23 7.09 1.15
N GLN A 190 1.29 6.19 0.88
CA GLN A 190 0.80 5.89 -0.47
C GLN A 190 -0.55 6.52 -0.77
N GLU A 191 -1.09 7.31 0.15
CA GLU A 191 -2.39 7.94 -0.03
C GLU A 191 -2.27 9.16 -0.93
N VAL A 192 -3.22 9.29 -1.85
CA VAL A 192 -3.28 10.41 -2.78
C VAL A 192 -3.74 11.69 -2.08
N GLU A 193 -3.36 12.83 -2.61
CA GLU A 193 -3.98 14.10 -2.24
C GLU A 193 -5.37 14.23 -2.87
N TYR A 194 -6.27 14.95 -2.18
CA TYR A 194 -7.67 15.10 -2.59
C TYR A 194 -7.94 16.52 -3.05
N PHE A 195 -8.74 16.65 -4.12
CA PHE A 195 -9.05 17.91 -4.77
C PHE A 195 -10.55 18.11 -4.88
N ASN A 196 -11.01 19.34 -4.63
CA ASN A 196 -12.36 19.77 -4.90
C ASN A 196 -12.37 20.63 -6.17
N ASN A 197 -13.23 20.28 -7.14
CA ASN A 197 -13.40 21.06 -8.37
C ASN A 197 -14.30 22.28 -8.17
N ARG A 198 -14.72 22.57 -6.95
CA ARG A 198 -15.50 23.78 -6.63
C ARG A 198 -14.58 24.91 -6.23
N ASP A 199 -15.07 26.14 -6.42
CA ASP A 199 -14.52 27.32 -5.79
C ASP A 199 -14.10 26.99 -4.36
N PRO A 200 -12.97 27.53 -3.88
CA PRO A 200 -12.41 27.16 -2.59
C PRO A 200 -13.40 27.54 -1.48
N GLN A 201 -14.42 26.72 -1.29
CA GLN A 201 -15.25 26.80 -0.11
C GLN A 201 -14.41 26.25 1.03
N VAL A 202 -14.10 27.11 1.97
CA VAL A 202 -13.55 26.71 3.24
C VAL A 202 -14.71 26.48 4.20
N LEU A 203 -14.62 25.40 4.98
CA LEU A 203 -15.59 25.03 6.01
C LEU A 203 -14.92 25.12 7.40
N PRO A 204 -15.70 25.36 8.46
CA PRO A 204 -15.17 25.23 9.79
C PRO A 204 -14.64 23.83 10.04
N SER A 205 -13.39 23.73 10.54
CA SER A 205 -12.81 22.44 10.92
C SER A 205 -13.62 21.76 12.02
N VAL A 206 -13.68 20.41 11.97
CA VAL A 206 -14.17 19.61 13.11
C VAL A 206 -13.10 19.49 14.19
N LEU A 207 -11.83 19.76 13.85
CA LEU A 207 -10.73 19.77 14.79
C LEU A 207 -10.62 21.13 15.46
N PRO A 208 -10.59 21.19 16.80
CA PRO A 208 -10.43 22.43 17.52
C PRO A 208 -9.13 23.13 17.12
N GLN A 209 -9.15 24.45 17.04
CA GLN A 209 -7.98 25.31 16.75
C GLN A 209 -7.55 25.44 15.27
N GLN A 210 -8.10 24.68 14.32
CA GLN A 210 -7.73 24.78 12.90
C GLN A 210 -8.48 25.86 12.10
N GLY A 211 -9.54 26.47 12.65
CA GLY A 211 -10.30 27.52 11.96
C GLY A 211 -11.05 27.03 10.73
N LEU A 212 -10.84 27.69 9.57
CA LEU A 212 -11.42 27.33 8.30
C LEU A 212 -10.46 26.44 7.51
N VAL A 213 -10.95 25.33 6.97
CA VAL A 213 -10.18 24.32 6.24
C VAL A 213 -10.81 24.00 4.88
N GLN A 214 -10.04 23.44 3.97
CA GLN A 214 -10.57 22.87 2.74
C GLN A 214 -11.53 21.71 3.08
N PRO A 215 -12.69 21.58 2.40
CA PRO A 215 -13.69 20.59 2.76
C PRO A 215 -13.16 19.15 2.86
N GLN A 216 -12.25 18.76 1.98
CA GLN A 216 -11.64 17.43 1.98
C GLN A 216 -10.64 17.19 3.12
N TYR A 217 -10.21 18.27 3.82
CA TYR A 217 -9.24 18.21 4.91
C TYR A 217 -9.75 18.92 6.16
N GLY A 218 -10.19 18.14 7.16
CA GLY A 218 -10.61 18.67 8.46
C GLY A 218 -12.07 19.09 8.58
N SER A 219 -12.93 18.94 7.54
CA SER A 219 -14.36 19.24 7.68
C SER A 219 -15.18 18.06 8.24
N PHE A 220 -14.61 16.88 8.34
CA PHE A 220 -15.16 15.68 8.97
C PHE A 220 -14.05 14.86 9.61
N PHE A 221 -14.41 14.05 10.60
CA PHE A 221 -13.44 13.29 11.39
C PHE A 221 -13.33 11.86 10.88
N MET A 222 -12.40 11.63 9.95
CA MET A 222 -12.20 10.34 9.25
C MET A 222 -12.00 9.17 10.21
N GLU A 223 -11.26 9.37 11.28
CA GLU A 223 -10.83 8.36 12.24
C GLU A 223 -12.00 7.64 12.92
N THR A 224 -13.16 8.31 13.04
CA THR A 224 -14.38 7.71 13.64
C THR A 224 -15.35 7.18 12.60
N THR A 225 -15.09 7.41 11.30
CA THR A 225 -16.02 7.01 10.23
C THR A 225 -15.76 5.62 9.66
N GLY A 226 -14.84 4.85 10.24
CA GLY A 226 -14.37 3.57 9.72
C GLY A 226 -15.47 2.63 9.25
N SER A 227 -16.53 2.46 10.04
CA SER A 227 -17.60 1.50 9.73
C SER A 227 -18.55 1.92 8.61
N TYR A 228 -18.55 3.20 8.20
CA TYR A 228 -19.46 3.69 7.16
C TYR A 228 -18.81 4.50 6.04
N GLY A 229 -17.54 4.90 6.20
CA GLY A 229 -16.92 5.76 5.20
C GLY A 229 -15.43 6.06 5.34
N GLY A 230 -14.73 5.56 6.36
CA GLY A 230 -13.41 6.01 6.76
C GLY A 230 -12.21 5.20 6.26
N TRP A 231 -12.41 4.18 5.45
CA TRP A 231 -11.29 3.39 4.93
C TRP A 231 -10.60 4.06 3.75
N VAL A 232 -9.30 3.79 3.63
CA VAL A 232 -8.50 4.03 2.43
C VAL A 232 -8.00 2.69 1.90
N ALA A 233 -7.99 2.54 0.58
CA ALA A 233 -7.64 1.29 -0.09
C ALA A 233 -7.08 1.53 -1.49
N SER A 234 -6.35 0.55 -2.02
CA SER A 234 -6.02 0.50 -3.44
C SER A 234 -7.17 -0.12 -4.26
N ALA A 235 -7.25 0.21 -5.55
CA ALA A 235 -8.24 -0.40 -6.43
C ALA A 235 -8.07 -1.94 -6.51
N GLY A 236 -6.82 -2.42 -6.49
CA GLY A 236 -6.51 -3.85 -6.52
C GLY A 236 -7.01 -4.60 -5.30
N ASP A 237 -6.86 -4.03 -4.10
CA ASP A 237 -7.35 -4.66 -2.88
C ASP A 237 -8.89 -4.71 -2.84
N LEU A 238 -9.57 -3.65 -3.32
CA LEU A 238 -11.02 -3.65 -3.42
C LEU A 238 -11.56 -4.73 -4.36
N VAL A 239 -10.92 -4.90 -5.53
CA VAL A 239 -11.28 -5.98 -6.48
C VAL A 239 -11.10 -7.34 -5.83
N LYS A 240 -9.97 -7.60 -5.15
CA LYS A 240 -9.74 -8.86 -4.43
C LYS A 240 -10.81 -9.13 -3.38
N ILE A 241 -11.24 -8.11 -2.63
CA ILE A 241 -12.30 -8.24 -1.63
C ILE A 241 -13.61 -8.65 -2.29
N LEU A 242 -14.04 -7.96 -3.35
CA LEU A 242 -15.32 -8.28 -3.99
C LEU A 242 -15.28 -9.62 -4.73
N ASP A 243 -14.16 -9.95 -5.39
CA ASP A 243 -13.96 -11.25 -6.04
C ASP A 243 -13.98 -12.41 -5.04
N SER A 244 -13.49 -12.20 -3.81
CA SER A 244 -13.54 -13.21 -2.76
C SER A 244 -14.96 -13.56 -2.31
N LEU A 245 -15.97 -12.75 -2.68
CA LEU A 245 -17.39 -13.05 -2.48
C LEU A 245 -17.99 -13.82 -3.67
N ASN A 246 -17.29 -13.91 -4.79
CA ASN A 246 -17.79 -14.59 -5.99
C ASN A 246 -17.39 -16.07 -6.01
N HIS A 247 -18.31 -16.95 -5.63
CA HIS A 247 -18.09 -18.41 -5.59
C HIS A 247 -18.01 -19.08 -6.95
N SER A 248 -18.20 -18.35 -8.06
CA SER A 248 -17.92 -18.86 -9.42
C SER A 248 -16.42 -18.84 -9.73
N LEU A 249 -15.62 -18.11 -8.97
CA LEU A 249 -14.17 -18.05 -9.11
C LEU A 249 -13.50 -19.12 -8.25
N SER A 250 -12.40 -19.67 -8.72
CA SER A 250 -11.55 -20.55 -7.91
C SER A 250 -10.63 -19.73 -7.02
N GLY A 251 -10.60 -20.03 -5.72
CA GLY A 251 -9.71 -19.33 -4.77
C GLY A 251 -10.26 -19.33 -3.35
N PRO A 252 -9.58 -18.68 -2.43
CA PRO A 252 -10.06 -18.53 -1.07
C PRO A 252 -11.22 -17.52 -1.02
N HIS A 253 -12.30 -17.87 -0.35
CA HIS A 253 -13.47 -17.02 -0.15
C HIS A 253 -13.51 -16.51 1.28
N ILE A 254 -13.72 -15.20 1.46
CA ILE A 254 -13.82 -14.57 2.79
C ILE A 254 -15.09 -15.03 3.50
N LEU A 255 -16.20 -15.17 2.79
CA LEU A 255 -17.48 -15.67 3.29
C LEU A 255 -17.88 -16.93 2.53
N ASN A 256 -18.70 -17.78 3.15
CA ASN A 256 -19.30 -18.93 2.48
C ASN A 256 -20.42 -18.52 1.51
N ALA A 257 -20.86 -19.44 0.65
CA ALA A 257 -21.86 -19.16 -0.38
C ALA A 257 -23.23 -18.74 0.21
N ASP A 258 -23.63 -19.32 1.32
CA ASP A 258 -24.91 -19.00 1.96
C ASP A 258 -24.90 -17.56 2.52
N SER A 259 -23.78 -17.13 3.08
CA SER A 259 -23.60 -15.75 3.54
C SER A 259 -23.66 -14.76 2.39
N VAL A 260 -23.01 -15.06 1.28
CA VAL A 260 -23.05 -14.20 0.09
C VAL A 260 -24.45 -14.18 -0.52
N ALA A 261 -25.13 -15.32 -0.60
CA ALA A 261 -26.54 -15.39 -1.04
C ALA A 261 -27.44 -14.52 -0.16
N ALA A 262 -27.26 -14.56 1.16
CA ALA A 262 -27.99 -13.69 2.09
C ALA A 262 -27.67 -12.19 1.89
N MET A 263 -26.42 -11.85 1.52
CA MET A 263 -26.05 -10.47 1.21
C MET A 263 -26.76 -9.93 -0.03
N LEU A 264 -27.03 -10.78 -1.01
CA LEU A 264 -27.67 -10.42 -2.28
C LEU A 264 -29.20 -10.62 -2.26
N GLU A 265 -29.77 -11.15 -1.17
CA GLU A 265 -31.20 -11.40 -1.05
C GLU A 265 -32.00 -10.09 -1.17
N ARG A 266 -33.07 -10.13 -2.01
CA ARG A 266 -33.96 -8.99 -2.18
C ARG A 266 -34.85 -8.83 -0.93
N PRO A 267 -34.86 -7.65 -0.29
CA PRO A 267 -35.76 -7.37 0.82
C PRO A 267 -37.23 -7.46 0.38
N ALA A 268 -38.08 -7.97 1.27
CA ALA A 268 -39.52 -8.18 0.96
C ALA A 268 -40.31 -6.91 0.64
N TYR A 269 -39.77 -5.72 0.96
CA TYR A 269 -40.37 -4.43 0.64
C TYR A 269 -39.94 -3.87 -0.71
N GLU A 270 -38.98 -4.50 -1.41
CA GLU A 270 -38.51 -4.11 -2.73
C GLU A 270 -39.16 -4.96 -3.82
N LEU A 271 -39.61 -4.30 -4.88
CA LEU A 271 -40.37 -4.95 -5.95
C LEU A 271 -39.66 -4.93 -7.33
N GLY A 272 -38.57 -4.15 -7.45
CA GLY A 272 -37.84 -3.98 -8.72
C GLY A 272 -36.71 -4.98 -8.92
N ASP A 273 -35.96 -4.79 -10.02
CA ASP A 273 -34.76 -5.55 -10.35
C ASP A 273 -33.49 -4.95 -9.74
N THR A 274 -33.64 -3.84 -9.03
CA THR A 274 -32.59 -3.16 -8.27
C THR A 274 -33.01 -3.02 -6.81
N TRP A 275 -32.12 -3.31 -5.89
CA TRP A 275 -32.37 -3.16 -4.45
C TRP A 275 -31.06 -3.01 -3.68
N TYR A 276 -31.14 -2.60 -2.45
CA TYR A 276 -30.00 -2.63 -1.52
C TYR A 276 -30.10 -3.89 -0.64
N GLY A 277 -29.14 -4.80 -0.81
CA GLY A 277 -29.03 -6.02 -0.02
C GLY A 277 -28.36 -5.77 1.34
N LEU A 278 -27.57 -6.72 1.84
CA LEU A 278 -26.75 -6.48 3.04
C LEU A 278 -25.43 -5.83 2.61
N GLY A 279 -25.38 -4.50 2.66
CA GLY A 279 -24.18 -3.72 2.36
C GLY A 279 -23.74 -3.64 0.90
N LEU A 280 -24.59 -4.08 -0.01
CA LEU A 280 -24.35 -4.07 -1.44
C LEU A 280 -25.58 -3.51 -2.17
N ASP A 281 -25.34 -2.59 -3.09
CA ASP A 281 -26.28 -2.28 -4.16
C ASP A 281 -26.34 -3.47 -5.10
N THR A 282 -27.55 -3.86 -5.54
CA THR A 282 -27.76 -4.94 -6.49
C THR A 282 -28.58 -4.45 -7.69
N GLU A 283 -28.23 -4.95 -8.85
CA GLU A 283 -28.89 -4.66 -10.13
C GLU A 283 -29.04 -5.97 -10.93
N ASP A 284 -29.76 -5.92 -12.04
CA ASP A 284 -29.95 -7.07 -12.94
C ASP A 284 -30.43 -8.33 -12.21
N GLY A 285 -31.39 -8.18 -11.31
CA GLY A 285 -31.91 -9.31 -10.53
C GLY A 285 -30.89 -9.92 -9.56
N GLY A 286 -29.89 -9.17 -9.13
CA GLY A 286 -28.83 -9.61 -8.19
C GLY A 286 -27.57 -10.14 -8.87
N GLN A 287 -27.47 -10.11 -10.21
CA GLN A 287 -26.29 -10.56 -10.95
C GLN A 287 -25.19 -9.50 -10.99
N THR A 288 -25.57 -8.22 -10.93
CA THR A 288 -24.65 -7.10 -10.75
C THR A 288 -24.76 -6.60 -9.32
N TYR A 289 -23.65 -6.49 -8.61
CA TYR A 289 -23.64 -6.03 -7.22
C TYR A 289 -22.35 -5.30 -6.86
N GLY A 290 -22.44 -4.39 -5.91
CA GLY A 290 -21.29 -3.59 -5.49
C GLY A 290 -21.67 -2.43 -4.59
N HIS A 291 -20.85 -1.39 -4.60
CA HIS A 291 -21.14 -0.17 -3.86
C HIS A 291 -20.41 1.03 -4.46
N THR A 292 -21.00 2.21 -4.34
CA THR A 292 -20.35 3.48 -4.65
C THR A 292 -19.86 4.18 -3.38
N GLY A 293 -18.90 5.07 -3.53
CA GLY A 293 -18.41 5.91 -2.44
C GLY A 293 -18.21 7.35 -2.89
N VAL A 294 -18.78 8.29 -2.15
CA VAL A 294 -18.64 9.72 -2.42
C VAL A 294 -18.44 10.47 -1.11
N MET A 295 -17.46 11.34 -1.09
CA MET A 295 -17.20 12.33 -0.04
C MET A 295 -16.42 13.51 -0.63
N GLU A 296 -16.24 14.59 0.13
CA GLU A 296 -15.45 15.73 -0.32
C GLU A 296 -14.07 15.28 -0.83
N GLY A 297 -13.76 15.63 -2.08
CA GLY A 297 -12.52 15.27 -2.76
C GLY A 297 -12.40 13.80 -3.20
N THR A 298 -13.49 13.00 -3.16
CA THR A 298 -13.42 11.57 -3.44
C THR A 298 -14.63 11.06 -4.17
N SER A 299 -14.40 10.27 -5.21
CA SER A 299 -15.41 9.43 -5.87
C SER A 299 -14.84 8.02 -6.06
N ALA A 300 -15.62 7.02 -5.71
CA ALA A 300 -15.22 5.62 -5.78
C ALA A 300 -16.38 4.74 -6.25
N THR A 301 -16.04 3.69 -6.98
CA THR A 301 -16.99 2.68 -7.46
C THR A 301 -16.34 1.32 -7.42
N LEU A 302 -17.08 0.33 -6.91
CA LEU A 302 -16.67 -1.07 -6.83
C LEU A 302 -17.87 -1.95 -7.17
N TYR A 303 -17.82 -2.65 -8.29
CA TYR A 303 -18.91 -3.54 -8.74
C TYR A 303 -18.40 -4.82 -9.37
N HIS A 304 -19.12 -5.89 -9.10
CA HIS A 304 -19.12 -7.12 -9.88
C HIS A 304 -20.31 -7.11 -10.84
N PHE A 305 -20.08 -7.35 -12.13
CA PHE A 305 -21.08 -7.31 -13.18
C PHE A 305 -21.54 -8.69 -13.60
N TRP A 306 -22.75 -8.79 -14.11
CA TRP A 306 -23.40 -10.00 -14.63
C TRP A 306 -22.53 -10.81 -15.60
N ASN A 307 -21.60 -10.17 -16.29
CA ASN A 307 -20.69 -10.80 -17.25
C ASN A 307 -19.41 -11.36 -16.61
N GLY A 308 -19.31 -11.36 -15.28
CA GLY A 308 -18.22 -11.95 -14.53
C GLY A 308 -17.00 -11.04 -14.29
N PHE A 309 -17.05 -9.77 -14.69
CA PHE A 309 -15.97 -8.82 -14.40
C PHE A 309 -16.21 -8.03 -13.12
N THR A 310 -15.14 -7.82 -12.36
CA THR A 310 -15.14 -6.95 -11.18
C THR A 310 -14.30 -5.71 -11.46
N TRP A 311 -14.84 -4.56 -11.12
CA TRP A 311 -14.24 -3.26 -11.37
C TRP A 311 -14.15 -2.42 -10.11
N ALA A 312 -13.00 -1.76 -9.92
CA ALA A 312 -12.84 -0.70 -8.94
C ALA A 312 -12.34 0.57 -9.66
N PHE A 313 -13.03 1.66 -9.47
CA PHE A 313 -12.67 2.96 -10.02
C PHE A 313 -12.59 3.99 -8.91
N LEU A 314 -11.41 4.59 -8.73
CA LEU A 314 -11.10 5.50 -7.63
C LEU A 314 -10.61 6.83 -8.17
N LEU A 315 -11.22 7.92 -7.72
CA LEU A 315 -10.82 9.29 -8.04
C LEU A 315 -10.51 10.06 -6.75
N ASN A 316 -9.47 10.84 -6.78
CA ASN A 316 -9.11 11.81 -5.74
C ASN A 316 -9.74 13.19 -5.97
N SER A 317 -10.91 13.20 -6.59
CA SER A 317 -11.74 14.38 -6.76
C SER A 317 -13.22 14.00 -6.80
N TRP A 318 -14.07 14.98 -6.56
CA TRP A 318 -15.50 14.83 -6.67
C TRP A 318 -16.12 16.07 -7.31
N SER A 319 -17.08 15.84 -8.20
CA SER A 319 -17.95 16.88 -8.77
C SER A 319 -19.40 16.50 -8.58
N LYS A 320 -20.21 17.45 -8.13
CA LYS A 320 -21.66 17.25 -7.93
C LYS A 320 -22.40 16.96 -9.23
N ASP A 321 -21.84 17.45 -10.34
CA ASP A 321 -22.47 17.43 -11.65
C ASP A 321 -22.04 16.23 -12.50
N MET A 322 -21.21 15.33 -11.95
CA MET A 322 -20.71 14.15 -12.65
C MET A 322 -21.39 12.88 -12.15
N ASP A 323 -22.21 12.27 -13.00
CA ASP A 323 -22.65 10.88 -12.80
C ASP A 323 -21.55 9.91 -13.20
N LEU A 324 -20.60 9.69 -12.29
CA LEU A 324 -19.47 8.80 -12.51
C LEU A 324 -19.93 7.37 -12.80
N ASN A 325 -20.97 6.89 -12.11
CA ASN A 325 -21.51 5.54 -12.31
C ASN A 325 -22.10 5.37 -13.71
N GLY A 326 -22.92 6.32 -14.15
CA GLY A 326 -23.47 6.30 -15.50
C GLY A 326 -22.38 6.33 -16.58
N LEU A 327 -21.34 7.14 -16.38
CA LEU A 327 -20.19 7.21 -17.30
C LEU A 327 -19.43 5.88 -17.35
N ILE A 328 -19.17 5.26 -16.21
CA ILE A 328 -18.46 3.97 -16.14
C ILE A 328 -19.32 2.87 -16.79
N LYS A 329 -20.59 2.78 -16.47
CA LYS A 329 -21.52 1.81 -17.09
C LYS A 329 -21.58 1.99 -18.60
N TYR A 330 -21.66 3.23 -19.08
CA TYR A 330 -21.63 3.53 -20.51
C TYR A 330 -20.31 3.11 -21.16
N ALA A 331 -19.17 3.43 -20.55
CA ALA A 331 -17.87 3.03 -21.06
C ALA A 331 -17.73 1.51 -21.12
N LEU A 332 -18.19 0.80 -20.09
CA LEU A 332 -18.17 -0.65 -20.03
C LEU A 332 -19.08 -1.28 -21.10
N SER A 333 -20.31 -0.77 -21.28
CA SER A 333 -21.22 -1.27 -22.34
C SER A 333 -20.61 -1.11 -23.74
N THR A 334 -19.88 -0.03 -23.97
CA THR A 334 -19.17 0.23 -25.23
C THR A 334 -18.01 -0.74 -25.44
N LEU A 335 -17.25 -1.05 -24.39
CA LEU A 335 -16.17 -2.04 -24.42
C LEU A 335 -16.70 -3.44 -24.74
N TYR A 336 -17.86 -3.81 -24.20
CA TYR A 336 -18.49 -5.12 -24.44
C TYR A 336 -19.10 -5.25 -25.81
N ALA A 337 -19.58 -4.17 -26.41
CA ALA A 337 -20.15 -4.19 -27.76
C ALA A 337 -19.09 -4.45 -28.85
N GLN A 338 -17.80 -4.27 -28.55
CA GLN A 338 -16.71 -4.44 -29.50
C GLN A 338 -15.46 -5.07 -28.84
N PRO A 339 -15.55 -6.32 -28.32
CA PRO A 339 -14.45 -6.94 -27.57
C PRO A 339 -13.16 -7.06 -28.39
N ASP A 340 -13.24 -7.37 -29.68
CA ASP A 340 -12.08 -7.55 -30.56
C ASP A 340 -11.32 -6.25 -30.85
N LYS A 341 -11.98 -5.11 -30.77
CA LYS A 341 -11.40 -3.80 -31.05
C LYS A 341 -10.67 -3.21 -29.83
N TYR A 342 -11.08 -3.62 -28.63
CA TYR A 342 -10.57 -3.11 -27.35
C TYR A 342 -9.86 -4.18 -26.50
N CYS A 343 -9.81 -5.44 -26.95
CA CYS A 343 -8.77 -6.38 -26.54
C CYS A 343 -7.42 -5.90 -27.09
N VAL A 344 -7.02 -4.72 -26.69
CA VAL A 344 -5.62 -4.40 -26.62
C VAL A 344 -5.02 -5.53 -25.79
N HIS A 345 -4.01 -6.24 -26.31
CA HIS A 345 -3.13 -7.05 -25.49
C HIS A 345 -2.59 -6.12 -24.40
N MET A 346 -3.34 -5.95 -23.33
CA MET A 346 -2.86 -5.30 -22.13
C MET A 346 -1.85 -6.28 -21.56
N LYS A 347 -0.61 -6.00 -21.87
CA LYS A 347 0.53 -6.56 -21.18
C LYS A 347 0.27 -6.43 -19.69
N SER A 348 0.55 -7.46 -18.93
CA SER A 348 0.28 -7.50 -17.50
C SER A 348 0.76 -6.20 -16.83
N SER A 349 0.01 -5.69 -15.86
CA SER A 349 0.32 -4.43 -15.16
C SER A 349 1.70 -4.39 -14.51
N ASP A 350 2.37 -5.53 -14.43
CA ASP A 350 3.76 -5.65 -14.01
C ASP A 350 4.76 -5.02 -14.98
N GLU A 351 4.42 -4.88 -16.26
CA GLU A 351 5.34 -4.31 -17.27
C GLU A 351 5.52 -2.79 -17.16
N GLU A 352 4.61 -2.03 -16.56
CA GLU A 352 4.79 -0.58 -16.39
C GLU A 352 5.89 -0.20 -15.39
N TYR A 353 6.31 -1.12 -14.53
CA TYR A 353 7.46 -0.95 -13.62
C TYR A 353 8.76 -1.46 -14.21
N PHE A 354 8.70 -2.13 -15.36
CA PHE A 354 9.87 -2.58 -16.08
C PHE A 354 10.32 -1.50 -17.05
N ILE A 355 11.38 -0.84 -16.71
CA ILE A 355 12.11 -0.07 -17.67
C ILE A 355 13.14 -1.03 -18.24
N THR A 356 12.84 -1.61 -19.41
CA THR A 356 13.82 -2.35 -20.20
C THR A 356 14.65 -1.36 -21.01
N SER A 357 15.93 -1.62 -21.17
CA SER A 357 16.72 -0.91 -22.17
C SER A 357 16.14 -1.15 -23.57
N LEU A 358 16.44 -0.26 -24.52
CA LEU A 358 15.99 -0.37 -25.91
C LEU A 358 16.28 -1.75 -26.54
N ASN A 359 17.28 -2.47 -26.04
CA ASN A 359 17.73 -3.78 -26.51
C ASN A 359 17.32 -4.95 -25.61
N ASN A 360 16.40 -4.76 -24.67
CA ASN A 360 15.95 -5.80 -23.73
C ASN A 360 17.08 -6.40 -22.86
N THR A 361 18.12 -5.61 -22.57
CA THR A 361 19.31 -6.06 -21.85
C THR A 361 19.28 -5.80 -20.34
N GLN A 362 18.43 -4.89 -19.89
CA GLN A 362 18.35 -4.51 -18.48
C GLN A 362 16.89 -4.30 -18.04
N CYS A 363 16.54 -4.78 -16.86
CA CYS A 363 15.28 -4.52 -16.18
C CYS A 363 15.55 -3.77 -14.87
N VAL A 364 14.85 -2.66 -14.64
CA VAL A 364 14.91 -1.89 -13.40
C VAL A 364 13.55 -1.88 -12.74
N ARG A 365 13.49 -2.31 -11.49
CA ARG A 365 12.28 -2.29 -10.67
C ARG A 365 12.50 -1.41 -9.45
N ILE A 366 11.62 -0.44 -9.23
CA ILE A 366 11.63 0.40 -8.03
C ILE A 366 10.38 0.12 -7.17
N PHE A 367 10.49 0.33 -5.87
CA PHE A 367 9.42 0.12 -4.90
C PHE A 367 8.79 -1.28 -4.95
N LEU A 368 9.60 -2.30 -5.17
CA LEU A 368 9.17 -3.68 -5.06
C LEU A 368 8.95 -3.99 -3.58
N SER A 369 7.72 -4.33 -3.19
CA SER A 369 7.41 -4.68 -1.81
C SER A 369 8.09 -6.00 -1.40
N HIS A 370 8.35 -6.17 -0.11
CA HIS A 370 8.95 -7.38 0.45
C HIS A 370 8.21 -8.65 0.00
N ASP A 371 6.88 -8.65 0.04
CA ASP A 371 6.05 -9.80 -0.33
C ASP A 371 6.17 -10.22 -1.81
N LEU A 372 6.47 -9.26 -2.69
CA LEU A 372 6.61 -9.50 -4.12
C LEU A 372 8.05 -9.78 -4.56
N PHE A 373 9.03 -9.54 -3.69
CA PHE A 373 10.44 -9.65 -4.04
C PHE A 373 10.82 -11.05 -4.50
N TYR A 374 10.38 -12.07 -3.77
CA TYR A 374 10.68 -13.47 -4.11
C TYR A 374 10.14 -13.85 -5.49
N THR A 375 8.83 -13.61 -5.71
CA THR A 375 8.15 -13.95 -6.98
C THR A 375 8.77 -13.19 -8.16
N TYR A 376 9.11 -11.92 -7.96
CA TYR A 376 9.78 -11.11 -8.97
C TYR A 376 11.15 -11.68 -9.32
N SER A 377 11.97 -12.01 -8.33
CA SER A 377 13.33 -12.53 -8.52
C SER A 377 13.35 -13.86 -9.26
N GLU A 378 12.44 -14.79 -8.91
CA GLU A 378 12.25 -16.05 -9.64
C GLU A 378 11.83 -15.80 -11.10
N SER A 379 10.87 -14.91 -11.33
CA SER A 379 10.42 -14.54 -12.68
C SER A 379 11.56 -13.95 -13.53
N MET A 380 12.46 -13.16 -12.94
CA MET A 380 13.62 -12.61 -13.65
C MET A 380 14.63 -13.73 -14.02
N LYS A 381 14.85 -14.67 -13.10
CA LYS A 381 15.70 -15.83 -13.35
C LYS A 381 15.15 -16.68 -14.52
N GLU A 382 13.87 -16.99 -14.51
CA GLU A 382 13.20 -17.73 -15.60
C GLU A 382 13.29 -17.02 -16.95
N LYS A 383 13.28 -15.69 -16.96
CA LYS A 383 13.41 -14.88 -18.18
C LYS A 383 14.86 -14.70 -18.65
N GLY A 384 15.82 -15.31 -17.97
CA GLY A 384 17.25 -15.26 -18.32
C GLY A 384 17.94 -13.97 -17.94
N PHE A 385 17.52 -13.35 -16.81
CA PHE A 385 18.18 -12.19 -16.21
C PHE A 385 18.90 -12.59 -14.92
N ILE A 386 19.89 -11.80 -14.54
CA ILE A 386 20.61 -11.91 -13.27
C ILE A 386 20.51 -10.60 -12.49
N MET A 387 20.32 -10.68 -11.19
CA MET A 387 20.28 -9.50 -10.32
C MET A 387 21.68 -8.94 -10.13
N THR A 388 21.87 -7.65 -10.51
CA THR A 388 23.16 -6.95 -10.48
C THR A 388 23.22 -5.81 -9.49
N SER A 389 22.06 -5.32 -9.04
CA SER A 389 21.99 -4.33 -7.97
C SER A 389 20.68 -4.49 -7.18
N ILE A 390 20.78 -4.29 -5.88
CA ILE A 390 19.65 -4.21 -4.97
C ILE A 390 19.89 -3.13 -3.94
N ASN A 391 18.87 -2.38 -3.61
CA ASN A 391 18.86 -1.43 -2.51
C ASN A 391 17.52 -1.51 -1.78
N SER A 392 17.56 -1.43 -0.47
CA SER A 392 16.40 -1.47 0.41
C SER A 392 16.08 -0.11 1.00
N MET A 393 14.80 0.14 1.22
CA MET A 393 14.27 1.26 1.97
C MET A 393 13.20 0.76 2.93
N SER A 394 13.35 1.04 4.22
CA SER A 394 12.34 0.72 5.24
C SER A 394 11.56 1.97 5.60
N HIS A 395 10.24 1.88 5.62
CA HIS A 395 9.34 2.98 6.00
C HIS A 395 8.06 2.43 6.63
N LEU A 396 7.68 2.93 7.80
CA LEU A 396 6.44 2.56 8.51
C LEU A 396 6.21 1.04 8.56
N GLU A 397 7.19 0.30 9.05
CA GLU A 397 7.16 -1.17 9.16
C GLU A 397 7.07 -1.94 7.82
N GLN A 398 7.19 -1.24 6.69
CA GLN A 398 7.26 -1.85 5.36
C GLN A 398 8.65 -1.74 4.79
N VAL A 399 9.03 -2.72 3.98
CA VAL A 399 10.29 -2.72 3.24
C VAL A 399 10.01 -2.74 1.76
N PHE A 400 10.72 -1.87 1.05
CA PHE A 400 10.68 -1.78 -0.41
C PHE A 400 12.08 -1.96 -0.97
N PHE A 401 12.18 -2.62 -2.12
CA PHE A 401 13.43 -2.86 -2.81
C PHE A 401 13.45 -2.15 -4.16
N ASN A 402 14.60 -1.57 -4.49
CA ASN A 402 14.95 -1.15 -5.84
C ASN A 402 15.91 -2.19 -6.40
N VAL A 403 15.57 -2.80 -7.52
CA VAL A 403 16.29 -3.94 -8.08
C VAL A 403 16.65 -3.66 -9.53
N ILE A 404 17.89 -3.98 -9.89
CA ILE A 404 18.37 -3.99 -11.27
C ILE A 404 18.73 -5.41 -11.64
N CYS A 405 18.20 -5.87 -12.77
CA CYS A 405 18.53 -7.16 -13.36
C CYS A 405 19.06 -6.93 -14.77
N ASP A 406 20.22 -7.47 -15.06
CA ASP A 406 20.83 -7.43 -16.40
C ASP A 406 20.63 -8.77 -17.12
N ARG A 407 20.67 -8.75 -18.45
CA ARG A 407 20.64 -9.98 -19.25
C ARG A 407 21.80 -10.88 -18.85
N ASN A 408 21.53 -12.15 -18.56
CA ASN A 408 22.54 -13.14 -18.15
C ASN A 408 23.29 -13.68 -19.37
N GLU A 409 24.10 -12.84 -20.01
CA GLU A 409 24.86 -13.19 -21.22
C GLU A 409 25.94 -14.25 -20.94
N SER A 410 26.42 -14.34 -19.73
CA SER A 410 27.41 -15.33 -19.29
C SER A 410 26.81 -16.70 -18.98
N GLU A 411 25.48 -16.83 -19.05
CA GLU A 411 24.72 -18.04 -18.70
C GLU A 411 25.09 -18.65 -17.33
N CYS A 412 25.58 -17.80 -16.41
CA CYS A 412 25.93 -18.25 -15.06
C CYS A 412 24.65 -18.60 -14.28
N ASP A 413 24.70 -19.69 -13.53
CA ASP A 413 23.61 -19.98 -12.60
C ASP A 413 23.70 -19.02 -11.40
N TRP A 414 22.54 -18.68 -10.83
CA TRP A 414 22.46 -17.82 -9.68
C TRP A 414 21.29 -18.19 -8.77
N CYS A 415 21.43 -17.87 -7.50
CA CYS A 415 20.40 -18.07 -6.49
C CYS A 415 20.36 -16.88 -5.52
N PHE A 416 19.30 -16.80 -4.75
CA PHE A 416 19.16 -15.77 -3.72
C PHE A 416 18.51 -16.34 -2.46
N TYR A 417 18.78 -15.68 -1.34
CA TYR A 417 18.23 -15.99 -0.03
C TYR A 417 17.72 -14.69 0.60
N THR A 418 16.52 -14.72 1.15
CA THR A 418 15.86 -13.58 1.81
C THR A 418 15.74 -13.83 3.30
N ASP A 419 15.51 -12.78 4.05
CA ASP A 419 15.21 -12.84 5.49
C ASP A 419 16.29 -13.57 6.32
N VAL A 420 17.55 -13.47 5.89
CA VAL A 420 18.68 -14.10 6.56
C VAL A 420 19.08 -13.28 7.78
N HIS A 421 19.00 -13.88 8.96
CA HIS A 421 19.47 -13.23 10.18
C HIS A 421 21.00 -13.16 10.24
N ALA A 422 21.54 -12.13 10.89
CA ALA A 422 22.98 -11.93 11.03
C ALA A 422 23.71 -13.15 11.63
N LYS A 423 23.09 -13.82 12.59
CA LYS A 423 23.63 -15.03 13.23
C LYS A 423 23.80 -16.24 12.29
N ASP A 424 23.01 -16.27 11.20
CA ASP A 424 22.96 -17.40 10.26
C ASP A 424 23.82 -17.13 9.00
N LEU A 425 24.44 -15.94 8.89
CA LEU A 425 25.23 -15.54 7.72
C LEU A 425 26.37 -16.51 7.40
N ASP A 426 27.12 -16.96 8.42
CA ASP A 426 28.25 -17.87 8.23
C ASP A 426 27.79 -19.25 7.71
N ASP A 427 26.66 -19.74 8.17
CA ASP A 427 26.06 -21.00 7.70
C ASP A 427 25.64 -20.88 6.23
N TYR A 428 24.99 -19.77 5.86
CA TYR A 428 24.62 -19.51 4.46
C TYR A 428 25.86 -19.34 3.58
N MET A 429 26.90 -18.66 4.04
CA MET A 429 28.18 -18.54 3.35
C MET A 429 28.78 -19.90 3.05
N THR A 430 28.86 -20.74 4.07
CA THR A 430 29.39 -22.11 3.93
C THR A 430 28.60 -22.92 2.91
N LYS A 431 27.29 -22.88 2.98
CA LYS A 431 26.38 -23.57 2.04
C LYS A 431 26.54 -23.05 0.60
N ILE A 432 26.64 -21.75 0.40
CA ILE A 432 26.84 -21.12 -0.91
C ILE A 432 28.16 -21.58 -1.52
N GLN A 433 29.26 -21.55 -0.75
CA GLN A 433 30.58 -21.94 -1.22
C GLN A 433 30.69 -23.44 -1.51
N GLN A 434 30.10 -24.30 -0.68
CA GLN A 434 30.05 -25.75 -0.91
C GLN A 434 29.35 -26.14 -2.20
N ASN A 435 28.38 -25.33 -2.63
CA ASN A 435 27.65 -25.53 -3.90
C ASN A 435 28.35 -24.86 -5.12
N GLY A 436 29.56 -24.33 -4.95
CA GLY A 436 30.31 -23.71 -6.06
C GLY A 436 29.86 -22.31 -6.44
N PHE A 437 29.13 -21.64 -5.56
CA PHE A 437 28.70 -20.25 -5.75
C PHE A 437 29.56 -19.28 -4.94
N PHE A 438 29.56 -18.01 -5.36
CA PHE A 438 30.09 -16.90 -4.57
C PHE A 438 29.05 -15.78 -4.46
N ILE A 439 29.11 -14.99 -3.37
CA ILE A 439 28.15 -13.90 -3.16
C ILE A 439 28.46 -12.75 -4.10
N SER A 440 27.50 -12.38 -4.91
CA SER A 440 27.58 -11.22 -5.82
C SER A 440 27.00 -9.96 -5.20
N LEU A 441 25.94 -10.07 -4.40
CA LEU A 441 25.28 -8.96 -3.70
C LEU A 441 24.92 -9.35 -2.27
N LEU A 442 25.05 -8.38 -1.37
CA LEU A 442 24.59 -8.46 0.01
C LEU A 442 23.89 -7.16 0.35
N GLU A 443 22.61 -7.24 0.65
CA GLU A 443 21.82 -6.09 1.07
C GLU A 443 21.22 -6.33 2.44
N SER A 444 21.41 -5.35 3.34
CA SER A 444 20.82 -5.36 4.67
C SER A 444 19.64 -4.43 4.74
N TYR A 445 18.58 -4.81 5.45
CA TYR A 445 17.37 -4.04 5.63
C TYR A 445 16.77 -4.26 7.02
N VAL A 446 15.90 -3.36 7.43
CA VAL A 446 15.18 -3.44 8.71
C VAL A 446 13.74 -3.83 8.43
N PHE A 447 13.29 -4.92 9.03
CA PHE A 447 11.91 -5.39 8.96
C PHE A 447 11.46 -5.88 10.34
N CYS A 448 10.29 -5.44 10.80
CA CYS A 448 9.76 -5.76 12.14
C CYS A 448 10.78 -5.52 13.28
N ASN A 449 11.55 -4.42 13.21
CA ASN A 449 12.63 -4.07 14.13
C ASN A 449 13.83 -5.03 14.18
N GLU A 450 13.93 -5.95 13.25
CA GLU A 450 15.06 -6.84 13.08
C GLU A 450 15.90 -6.46 11.86
N ILE A 451 17.22 -6.68 11.94
CA ILE A 451 18.12 -6.51 10.80
C ILE A 451 18.23 -7.84 10.08
N LEU A 452 17.77 -7.85 8.84
CA LEU A 452 17.75 -9.00 7.96
C LEU A 452 18.61 -8.73 6.71
N HIS A 453 18.97 -9.81 6.01
CA HIS A 453 19.83 -9.73 4.84
C HIS A 453 19.24 -10.46 3.66
N ILE A 454 19.52 -9.91 2.45
CA ILE A 454 19.38 -10.61 1.19
C ILE A 454 20.77 -10.95 0.67
N LEU A 455 20.98 -12.21 0.32
CA LEU A 455 22.18 -12.71 -0.33
C LEU A 455 21.83 -13.10 -1.77
N VAL A 456 22.56 -12.58 -2.74
CA VAL A 456 22.52 -13.08 -4.13
C VAL A 456 23.86 -13.71 -4.44
N ALA A 457 23.83 -14.96 -4.88
CA ALA A 457 25.03 -15.72 -5.21
C ALA A 457 24.97 -16.25 -6.63
N LYS A 458 26.12 -16.37 -7.28
CA LYS A 458 26.24 -16.87 -8.66
C LYS A 458 27.45 -17.79 -8.84
N THR A 459 27.40 -18.61 -9.88
CA THR A 459 28.54 -19.42 -10.33
C THR A 459 29.56 -18.54 -11.09
N GLY A 460 30.82 -18.91 -11.10
CA GLY A 460 31.92 -18.24 -11.78
C GLY A 460 33.27 -18.71 -11.27
N ASP A 461 34.35 -18.04 -11.66
CA ASP A 461 35.68 -18.35 -11.18
C ASP A 461 35.73 -18.28 -9.63
N PRO A 462 36.30 -19.28 -8.96
CA PRO A 462 36.32 -19.33 -7.52
C PRO A 462 37.09 -18.14 -6.95
N ILE A 463 36.36 -17.23 -6.32
CA ILE A 463 36.92 -16.08 -5.61
C ILE A 463 36.88 -16.39 -4.13
N SER A 464 38.04 -16.29 -3.44
CA SER A 464 38.03 -16.32 -1.99
C SER A 464 37.36 -15.05 -1.47
N GLN A 465 36.29 -15.24 -0.72
CA GLN A 465 35.48 -14.14 -0.18
C GLN A 465 35.42 -14.18 1.33
N ARG A 466 35.34 -12.99 1.91
CA ARG A 466 34.98 -12.81 3.33
C ARG A 466 33.75 -11.90 3.42
N VAL A 467 32.80 -12.29 4.27
CA VAL A 467 31.65 -11.47 4.62
C VAL A 467 31.75 -11.10 6.08
N VAL A 468 31.47 -9.85 6.38
CA VAL A 468 31.53 -9.32 7.76
C VAL A 468 30.23 -8.62 8.06
N TYR A 469 29.63 -8.97 9.20
CA TYR A 469 28.57 -8.21 9.83
C TYR A 469 29.06 -7.65 11.16
N THR A 470 28.79 -6.40 11.43
CA THR A 470 29.11 -5.77 12.72
C THR A 470 28.21 -4.56 13.00
N GLU A 471 27.89 -4.38 14.27
CA GLU A 471 27.21 -3.21 14.82
C GLU A 471 28.23 -2.19 15.40
N ASN A 472 29.52 -2.42 15.18
CA ASN A 472 30.60 -1.57 15.68
C ASN A 472 31.42 -1.01 14.52
N LEU A 473 31.23 0.27 14.19
CA LEU A 473 31.91 0.95 13.09
C LEU A 473 33.44 0.98 13.28
N VAL A 474 33.93 1.13 14.50
CA VAL A 474 35.38 1.12 14.79
C VAL A 474 35.97 -0.26 14.51
N PHE A 475 35.26 -1.31 14.86
CA PHE A 475 35.67 -2.68 14.57
C PHE A 475 35.65 -2.94 13.04
N HIS A 476 34.65 -2.44 12.33
CA HIS A 476 34.59 -2.53 10.87
C HIS A 476 35.81 -1.91 10.19
N GLU A 477 36.21 -0.70 10.59
CA GLU A 477 37.41 -0.05 10.04
C GLU A 477 38.71 -0.84 10.32
N LYS A 478 38.84 -1.39 11.52
CA LYS A 478 40.01 -2.26 11.87
C LYS A 478 40.04 -3.56 11.04
N ILE A 479 38.90 -4.22 10.85
CA ILE A 479 38.83 -5.42 10.00
C ILE A 479 39.19 -5.06 8.55
N LYS A 480 38.74 -3.95 8.05
CA LYS A 480 39.05 -3.46 6.70
C LYS A 480 40.58 -3.31 6.52
N GLU A 481 41.29 -2.71 7.49
CA GLU A 481 42.74 -2.58 7.45
C GLU A 481 43.45 -3.96 7.45
N VAL A 482 43.00 -4.89 8.28
CA VAL A 482 43.55 -6.26 8.33
C VAL A 482 43.34 -6.96 6.98
N TYR A 483 42.14 -6.94 6.44
CA TYR A 483 41.82 -7.60 5.17
C TYR A 483 42.59 -7.01 4.00
N TYR A 484 42.77 -5.68 3.96
CA TYR A 484 43.61 -5.05 2.94
C TYR A 484 45.06 -5.51 3.03
N SER A 485 45.60 -5.70 4.24
CA SER A 485 46.96 -6.23 4.41
C SER A 485 47.10 -7.69 3.95
N GLU A 486 46.00 -8.45 3.93
CA GLU A 486 45.91 -9.83 3.44
C GLU A 486 45.56 -9.95 1.95
N GLY A 487 45.44 -8.83 1.24
CA GLY A 487 45.14 -8.79 -0.19
C GLY A 487 43.65 -8.81 -0.58
N TYR A 488 42.77 -8.73 0.43
CA TYR A 488 41.34 -8.59 0.18
C TYR A 488 40.98 -7.14 -0.12
N ILE A 489 40.01 -6.92 -1.00
CA ILE A 489 39.46 -5.60 -1.29
C ILE A 489 37.97 -5.55 -0.99
N LEU A 490 37.52 -4.43 -0.44
CA LEU A 490 36.12 -4.18 -0.17
C LEU A 490 35.36 -4.00 -1.49
N LYS A 491 34.32 -4.81 -1.69
CA LYS A 491 33.45 -4.79 -2.87
C LYS A 491 32.15 -4.05 -2.62
N SER A 492 31.52 -4.30 -1.47
CA SER A 492 30.27 -3.65 -1.07
C SER A 492 30.19 -3.51 0.44
N GLN A 493 29.43 -2.49 0.89
CA GLN A 493 29.15 -2.28 2.32
C GLN A 493 27.72 -1.77 2.51
N SER A 494 26.80 -2.67 2.80
CA SER A 494 25.43 -2.33 3.10
C SER A 494 25.28 -1.85 4.54
N VAL A 495 24.67 -0.71 4.75
CA VAL A 495 24.51 -0.08 6.06
C VAL A 495 23.02 0.11 6.35
N VAL A 496 22.62 -0.17 7.57
CA VAL A 496 21.29 0.08 8.10
C VAL A 496 21.36 0.67 9.49
N GLU A 497 20.35 1.44 9.86
CA GLU A 497 20.16 1.92 11.23
C GLU A 497 18.85 1.36 11.77
N ALA A 498 18.92 0.67 12.91
CA ALA A 498 17.77 0.14 13.63
C ALA A 498 17.90 0.48 15.11
N GLN A 499 16.87 1.09 15.69
CA GLN A 499 16.84 1.44 17.14
C GLN A 499 18.07 2.25 17.61
N GLY A 500 18.65 3.09 16.74
CA GLY A 500 19.85 3.86 17.02
C GLY A 500 21.16 3.07 16.94
N ILE A 501 21.13 1.81 16.50
CA ILE A 501 22.30 0.99 16.22
C ILE A 501 22.56 1.02 14.72
N ILE A 502 23.79 1.36 14.33
CA ILE A 502 24.23 1.31 12.94
C ILE A 502 24.94 -0.01 12.70
N ALA A 503 24.40 -0.82 11.81
CA ALA A 503 25.00 -2.10 11.43
C ALA A 503 25.54 -2.04 9.99
N VAL A 504 26.68 -2.70 9.78
CA VAL A 504 27.39 -2.78 8.50
C VAL A 504 27.58 -4.22 8.10
N SER A 505 27.19 -4.55 6.87
CA SER A 505 27.47 -5.84 6.23
C SER A 505 28.33 -5.62 5.00
N SER A 506 29.45 -6.29 4.91
CA SER A 506 30.48 -6.05 3.89
C SER A 506 30.94 -7.32 3.20
N ILE A 507 31.23 -7.23 1.91
CA ILE A 507 31.86 -8.30 1.13
C ILE A 507 33.27 -7.84 0.75
N TYR A 508 34.23 -8.75 0.94
CA TYR A 508 35.63 -8.60 0.56
C TYR A 508 36.04 -9.73 -0.38
N ASP A 509 36.64 -9.38 -1.51
CA ASP A 509 37.15 -10.33 -2.50
C ASP A 509 38.69 -10.37 -2.47
N LEU A 510 39.28 -11.56 -2.45
CA LEU A 510 40.74 -11.74 -2.55
C LEU A 510 41.17 -11.46 -4.00
N ARG A 511 42.15 -10.58 -4.18
CA ARG A 511 42.75 -10.28 -5.49
C ARG A 511 44.12 -10.97 -5.63
N GLN A 512 44.29 -11.68 -6.73
CA GLN A 512 45.55 -12.41 -7.01
C GLN A 512 46.60 -11.54 -7.72
N ASN A 513 46.19 -10.41 -8.30
CA ASN A 513 47.06 -9.49 -9.08
C ASN A 513 47.07 -8.10 -8.42
N THR A 514 47.51 -7.07 -9.15
CA THR A 514 47.59 -5.70 -8.66
C THR A 514 46.38 -5.28 -7.83
N ILE A 515 46.63 -4.86 -6.60
CA ILE A 515 45.55 -4.41 -5.69
C ILE A 515 45.16 -2.98 -6.10
N PRO A 516 43.94 -2.74 -6.58
CA PRO A 516 43.50 -1.40 -6.91
C PRO A 516 43.32 -0.56 -5.64
N LYS A 517 43.46 0.74 -5.77
CA LYS A 517 43.13 1.65 -4.66
C LYS A 517 41.65 1.69 -4.45
N VAL A 518 41.21 1.26 -3.27
CA VAL A 518 39.81 1.31 -2.86
C VAL A 518 39.63 2.36 -1.77
N ILE A 519 38.63 3.22 -1.95
CA ILE A 519 38.25 4.28 -1.01
C ILE A 519 36.82 4.01 -0.59
N SER A 520 36.56 4.01 0.71
CA SER A 520 35.22 3.80 1.23
C SER A 520 34.87 4.83 2.30
N TRP A 521 33.62 5.23 2.29
CA TRP A 521 33.05 6.13 3.29
C TRP A 521 31.80 5.49 3.89
N LEU A 522 31.65 5.64 5.20
CA LEU A 522 30.50 5.18 5.98
C LEU A 522 29.84 6.36 6.66
N ASN A 523 28.51 6.33 6.73
CA ASN A 523 27.70 7.24 7.55
C ASN A 523 27.98 8.75 7.28
N ILE A 524 28.21 9.11 6.03
CA ILE A 524 28.41 10.50 5.64
C ILE A 524 27.09 11.16 5.24
N SER A 525 26.99 12.50 5.35
CA SER A 525 25.83 13.24 4.86
C SER A 525 25.75 13.18 3.32
N VAL A 526 24.57 13.41 2.77
CA VAL A 526 24.37 13.48 1.31
C VAL A 526 25.26 14.57 0.70
N GLU A 527 25.38 15.73 1.34
CA GLU A 527 26.22 16.83 0.88
C GLU A 527 27.72 16.42 0.80
N ASN A 528 28.25 15.77 1.85
CA ASN A 528 29.62 15.27 1.87
C ASN A 528 29.85 14.17 0.81
N PHE A 529 28.85 13.33 0.59
CA PHE A 529 28.91 12.33 -0.48
C PHE A 529 29.06 12.99 -1.85
N LEU A 530 28.29 14.04 -2.13
CA LEU A 530 28.37 14.76 -3.42
C LEU A 530 29.73 15.43 -3.62
N TYR A 531 30.28 15.99 -2.57
CA TYR A 531 31.64 16.55 -2.61
C TYR A 531 32.67 15.46 -2.94
N GLU A 532 32.64 14.32 -2.22
CA GLU A 532 33.54 13.20 -2.45
C GLU A 532 33.34 12.57 -3.83
N LEU A 533 32.13 12.43 -4.30
CA LEU A 533 31.83 11.91 -5.62
C LEU A 533 32.50 12.73 -6.71
N ASN A 534 32.40 14.07 -6.66
CA ASN A 534 33.10 14.96 -7.59
C ASN A 534 34.62 14.83 -7.47
N ARG A 535 35.13 14.69 -6.26
CA ARG A 535 36.57 14.57 -6.00
C ARG A 535 37.12 13.25 -6.57
N GLN A 536 36.43 12.12 -6.29
CA GLN A 536 36.86 10.80 -6.76
C GLN A 536 36.76 10.65 -8.26
N THR A 537 35.72 11.19 -8.90
CA THR A 537 35.56 11.22 -10.36
C THR A 537 36.71 11.98 -11.03
N LYS A 538 37.14 13.12 -10.47
CA LYS A 538 38.31 13.86 -10.98
C LYS A 538 39.63 13.10 -10.85
N GLN A 539 39.71 12.14 -9.93
CA GLN A 539 40.86 11.27 -9.71
C GLN A 539 40.76 9.95 -10.50
N ASN A 540 39.77 9.81 -11.39
CA ASN A 540 39.50 8.60 -12.17
C ASN A 540 39.19 7.36 -11.27
N HIS A 541 38.55 7.56 -10.11
CA HIS A 541 38.03 6.47 -9.32
C HIS A 541 36.54 6.30 -9.64
N GLY A 542 36.13 5.10 -10.06
CA GLY A 542 34.74 4.77 -10.33
C GLY A 542 33.99 4.31 -9.07
N LEU A 543 32.73 4.64 -8.99
CA LEU A 543 31.84 4.23 -7.91
C LEU A 543 31.42 2.77 -8.13
N ILE A 544 31.83 1.87 -7.22
CA ILE A 544 31.52 0.44 -7.32
C ILE A 544 30.40 -0.01 -6.37
N TYR A 545 30.09 0.81 -5.36
CA TYR A 545 28.96 0.59 -4.47
C TYR A 545 28.47 1.90 -3.87
N VAL A 546 27.15 2.05 -3.73
CA VAL A 546 26.54 3.14 -2.98
C VAL A 546 25.22 2.70 -2.36
N LYS A 547 24.99 3.11 -1.11
CA LYS A 547 23.73 2.94 -0.42
C LYS A 547 23.37 4.21 0.32
N PHE A 548 22.17 4.71 0.03
CA PHE A 548 21.49 5.72 0.83
C PHE A 548 20.61 5.02 1.86
N TYR A 549 20.56 5.53 3.07
CA TYR A 549 19.68 5.01 4.12
C TYR A 549 19.21 6.15 5.01
N THR A 550 18.03 6.00 5.58
CA THR A 550 17.46 6.99 6.49
C THR A 550 18.07 6.78 7.87
N GLY A 551 18.84 7.75 8.35
CA GLY A 551 19.33 7.81 9.72
C GLY A 551 18.28 8.47 10.64
N LYS A 552 18.59 8.52 11.93
CA LYS A 552 17.68 9.06 12.95
C LYS A 552 17.23 10.50 12.67
N ASP A 553 18.12 11.33 12.15
CA ASP A 553 17.88 12.76 11.97
C ASP A 553 17.94 13.21 10.50
N LEU A 554 18.77 12.61 9.67
CA LEU A 554 18.99 12.99 8.27
C LEU A 554 19.42 11.79 7.44
N PRO A 555 19.18 11.80 6.11
CA PRO A 555 19.70 10.79 5.20
C PRO A 555 21.22 10.67 5.26
N LYS A 556 21.71 9.45 5.22
CA LYS A 556 23.13 9.10 5.25
C LYS A 556 23.51 8.26 4.04
N VAL A 557 24.80 8.26 3.72
CA VAL A 557 25.33 7.51 2.58
C VAL A 557 26.51 6.67 2.99
N SER A 558 26.57 5.47 2.44
CA SER A 558 27.72 4.60 2.41
C SER A 558 28.16 4.39 0.96
N ALA A 559 29.44 4.54 0.65
CA ALA A 559 29.92 4.45 -0.70
C ALA A 559 31.33 3.87 -0.79
N VAL A 560 31.62 3.18 -1.93
CA VAL A 560 32.94 2.58 -2.22
C VAL A 560 33.35 2.93 -3.64
N TRP A 561 34.56 3.43 -3.79
CA TRP A 561 35.19 3.75 -5.08
C TRP A 561 36.41 2.87 -5.33
N CYS A 562 36.68 2.59 -6.60
CA CYS A 562 37.83 1.78 -7.03
C CYS A 562 38.55 2.47 -8.21
N SER A 563 39.89 2.41 -8.23
CA SER A 563 40.69 2.99 -9.30
C SER A 563 40.60 2.23 -10.65
N ASP A 564 40.09 1.00 -10.63
CA ASP A 564 39.97 0.15 -11.82
C ASP A 564 38.61 0.33 -12.54
N ASP A 565 37.69 1.14 -12.00
CA ASP A 565 36.36 1.37 -12.57
C ASP A 565 36.21 2.83 -13.00
N ASN A 566 36.02 3.07 -14.29
CA ASN A 566 35.82 4.40 -14.90
C ASN A 566 34.46 4.49 -15.62
N SER A 567 33.49 3.64 -15.29
CA SER A 567 32.26 3.46 -16.07
C SER A 567 31.17 4.53 -15.86
N VAL A 568 31.28 5.36 -14.83
CA VAL A 568 30.22 6.32 -14.45
C VAL A 568 30.11 7.48 -15.43
N VAL A 569 28.92 7.68 -16.00
CA VAL A 569 28.69 8.74 -17.02
C VAL A 569 27.74 9.82 -16.49
N LEU A 570 26.74 9.46 -15.74
CA LEU A 570 25.70 10.36 -15.25
C LEU A 570 25.32 9.96 -13.84
N GLN A 571 25.00 10.95 -13.03
CA GLN A 571 24.47 10.73 -11.69
C GLN A 571 23.41 11.77 -11.37
N ARG A 572 22.41 11.37 -10.60
CA ARG A 572 21.34 12.21 -10.08
C ARG A 572 21.08 11.84 -8.64
N HIS A 573 20.72 12.83 -7.84
CA HIS A 573 20.29 12.68 -6.46
C HIS A 573 19.13 13.65 -6.20
N ASP A 574 18.45 13.50 -5.09
CA ASP A 574 17.30 14.33 -4.69
C ASP A 574 16.21 14.39 -5.78
N VAL A 575 16.07 13.29 -6.51
CA VAL A 575 15.12 13.21 -7.61
C VAL A 575 13.83 12.63 -7.10
N SER A 576 12.72 13.33 -7.32
CA SER A 576 11.39 12.78 -7.06
C SER A 576 11.18 11.52 -7.90
N ARG A 577 10.24 10.68 -7.50
CA ARG A 577 9.90 9.47 -8.26
C ARG A 577 9.60 9.76 -9.74
N TYR A 578 8.88 10.83 -10.01
CA TYR A 578 8.59 11.24 -11.39
C TYR A 578 9.83 11.67 -12.15
N GLY A 579 10.68 12.50 -11.53
CA GLY A 579 11.96 12.92 -12.11
C GLY A 579 12.86 11.72 -12.39
N PHE A 580 12.90 10.73 -11.50
CA PHE A 580 13.66 9.49 -11.72
C PHE A 580 13.14 8.71 -12.93
N LEU A 581 11.82 8.51 -13.07
CA LEU A 581 11.25 7.84 -14.25
C LEU A 581 11.49 8.61 -15.55
N TYR A 582 11.54 9.94 -15.50
CA TYR A 582 11.90 10.76 -16.64
C TYR A 582 13.37 10.56 -17.03
N GLU A 583 14.30 10.64 -16.06
CA GLU A 583 15.73 10.41 -16.30
C GLU A 583 16.01 8.99 -16.82
N MET A 584 15.25 7.99 -16.33
CA MET A 584 15.31 6.63 -16.84
C MET A 584 14.95 6.56 -18.34
N LYS A 585 13.89 7.23 -18.77
CA LYS A 585 13.50 7.30 -20.19
C LYS A 585 14.54 8.00 -21.04
N GLU A 586 15.14 9.07 -20.53
CA GLU A 586 16.20 9.80 -21.23
C GLU A 586 17.51 8.99 -21.31
N SER A 587 17.86 8.24 -20.28
CA SER A 587 19.03 7.35 -20.28
C SER A 587 18.87 6.22 -21.30
N MET A 588 17.69 5.65 -21.44
CA MET A 588 17.37 4.66 -22.46
C MET A 588 17.58 5.23 -23.89
N ARG A 589 17.12 6.47 -24.13
CA ARG A 589 17.32 7.15 -25.43
C ARG A 589 18.80 7.38 -25.73
N LYS A 590 19.64 7.56 -24.70
CA LYS A 590 21.07 7.77 -24.80
C LYS A 590 21.90 6.48 -24.79
N ASN A 591 21.23 5.33 -24.74
CA ASN A 591 21.85 4.01 -24.60
C ASN A 591 22.81 3.93 -23.40
N VAL A 592 22.35 4.39 -22.23
CA VAL A 592 23.10 4.36 -20.97
C VAL A 592 22.36 3.46 -20.00
N LEU A 593 23.09 2.56 -19.32
CA LEU A 593 22.53 1.60 -18.37
C LEU A 593 22.54 2.16 -16.95
N VAL A 594 21.60 1.72 -16.14
CA VAL A 594 21.57 2.05 -14.71
C VAL A 594 22.52 1.13 -13.97
N LYS A 595 23.47 1.68 -13.22
CA LYS A 595 24.40 0.93 -12.38
C LYS A 595 23.87 0.75 -10.97
N PHE A 596 23.33 1.83 -10.38
CA PHE A 596 22.74 1.83 -9.05
C PHE A 596 21.46 2.66 -9.03
N VAL A 597 20.48 2.20 -8.25
CA VAL A 597 19.32 2.98 -7.88
C VAL A 597 19.08 2.82 -6.39
N ASN A 598 19.03 3.93 -5.68
CA ASN A 598 18.76 4.00 -4.25
C ASN A 598 17.54 4.86 -4.00
N SER A 599 16.84 4.60 -2.90
CA SER A 599 15.81 5.47 -2.38
C SER A 599 16.04 5.74 -0.90
N TYR A 600 15.68 6.93 -0.46
CA TYR A 600 15.78 7.36 0.92
C TYR A 600 14.69 8.36 1.24
N ILE A 601 14.45 8.58 2.52
CA ILE A 601 13.42 9.50 3.01
C ILE A 601 14.11 10.70 3.64
N ASP A 602 13.69 11.88 3.23
CA ASP A 602 14.07 13.15 3.82
C ASP A 602 12.81 13.98 4.04
N ASP A 603 12.62 14.47 5.27
CA ASP A 603 11.43 15.22 5.71
C ASP A 603 10.09 14.59 5.26
N GLY A 604 9.99 13.25 5.37
CA GLY A 604 8.80 12.47 5.00
C GLY A 604 8.60 12.28 3.49
N VAL A 605 9.49 12.82 2.65
CA VAL A 605 9.45 12.68 1.19
C VAL A 605 10.45 11.63 0.72
N VAL A 606 10.03 10.79 -0.23
CA VAL A 606 10.93 9.80 -0.83
C VAL A 606 11.68 10.40 -2.00
N TYR A 607 12.99 10.33 -1.93
CA TYR A 607 13.91 10.75 -2.98
C TYR A 607 14.65 9.55 -3.56
N PHE A 608 15.11 9.72 -4.80
CA PHE A 608 15.96 8.76 -5.52
C PHE A 608 17.33 9.33 -5.79
N ALA A 609 18.31 8.45 -5.68
CA ALA A 609 19.67 8.69 -6.19
C ALA A 609 20.04 7.56 -7.14
N ALA A 610 20.50 7.88 -8.32
CA ALA A 610 20.86 6.89 -9.32
C ALA A 610 22.17 7.24 -10.04
N VAL A 611 22.84 6.20 -10.47
CA VAL A 611 24.10 6.26 -11.20
C VAL A 611 23.96 5.46 -12.49
N TRP A 612 24.40 6.02 -13.60
CA TRP A 612 24.38 5.41 -14.92
C TRP A 612 25.78 5.18 -15.43
N GLU A 613 25.95 4.14 -16.24
CA GLU A 613 27.20 3.80 -16.91
C GLU A 613 27.00 3.55 -18.41
N LYS A 614 28.05 3.70 -19.19
CA LYS A 614 28.01 3.27 -20.60
C LYS A 614 27.96 1.75 -20.69
N PRO A 615 27.21 1.18 -21.66
CA PRO A 615 27.32 -0.23 -21.96
C PRO A 615 28.80 -0.60 -22.22
N LYS A 616 29.22 -1.74 -21.68
CA LYS A 616 30.54 -2.27 -22.05
C LYS A 616 30.53 -2.56 -23.53
N GLU A 617 31.49 -2.00 -24.25
CA GLU A 617 31.69 -2.35 -25.66
C GLU A 617 31.93 -3.86 -25.75
N SER A 618 31.10 -4.55 -26.53
CA SER A 618 31.34 -5.96 -26.83
C SER A 618 32.72 -6.01 -27.51
N LYS A 619 33.68 -6.70 -26.89
CA LYS A 619 34.90 -7.06 -27.59
C LYS A 619 34.47 -7.93 -28.79
N THR A 620 34.32 -7.31 -29.93
CA THR A 620 34.33 -8.03 -31.21
C THR A 620 35.74 -8.52 -31.40
N ASP A 621 35.95 -9.80 -31.17
CA ASP A 621 37.15 -10.51 -31.64
C ASP A 621 37.22 -10.49 -33.18
#